data_f71fbdadaf8029cf49abb5241d0f03d5
#
_entry.id   f71fbdadaf8029cf49abb5241d0f03d5
#
_cell.length_a   1.000
_cell.length_b   1.000
_cell.length_c   1.000
_cell.angle_alpha   90.00
_cell.angle_beta   90.00
_cell.angle_gamma   90.00
#
_symmetry.space_group_name_H-M   'P 1'
#
loop_
_entity.id
_entity.type
_entity.pdbx_description
1 polymer ?
#
loop_
_entity_poly.entity_id
_entity_poly.type
_entity_poly.pdbx_seq_one_letter_code
_entity_poly.pdbx_strand_id
1 'polypeptide(L)'
;MYKRQSFPISGLTSYKELQESQHFQTATRVLSNKRVPAPDFLVGEDGVEAGEPFIHLIRAREMEGETVIVDHDYLRVSVIQDEVPDEIAEVSIYQYFEQELDLQISFANKEIVAKKADDIDQKQMAIDPDDFIIQVNSHVYLEDATFFQYTSSHHRIDKFRFAEFARRTAQ
;
A
#
# COMPACT_ATOMS: atom_id res chain seq x y z
N MET A 1 11.31 15.97 -19.76
CA MET A 1 10.72 16.44 -18.49
C MET A 1 9.97 15.26 -17.89
N TYR A 2 10.53 14.58 -16.90
CA TYR A 2 9.90 13.40 -16.29
C TYR A 2 8.69 13.87 -15.47
N LYS A 3 7.49 13.42 -15.83
CA LYS A 3 6.29 13.65 -15.01
C LYS A 3 6.41 12.83 -13.73
N ARG A 4 6.57 13.51 -12.60
CA ARG A 4 6.50 12.88 -11.28
C ARG A 4 5.03 12.63 -10.94
N GLN A 5 4.73 11.43 -10.46
CA GLN A 5 3.40 11.10 -9.95
C GLN A 5 3.10 11.90 -8.68
N SER A 6 1.91 12.48 -8.59
CA SER A 6 1.42 13.09 -7.36
C SER A 6 0.56 12.06 -6.64
N PHE A 7 0.99 11.64 -5.44
CA PHE A 7 0.21 10.75 -4.60
C PHE A 7 -0.58 11.59 -3.58
N PRO A 8 -1.92 11.51 -3.56
CA PRO A 8 -2.71 12.13 -2.53
C PRO A 8 -2.54 11.38 -1.22
N ILE A 9 -1.67 11.87 -0.35
CA ILE A 9 -1.45 11.27 0.98
C ILE A 9 -2.54 11.71 1.96
N SER A 10 -3.18 12.84 1.71
CA SER A 10 -4.28 13.37 2.53
C SER A 10 -5.61 12.62 2.40
N GLY A 11 -5.72 11.64 1.51
CA GLY A 11 -6.91 10.82 1.32
C GLY A 11 -6.58 9.33 1.25
N LEU A 12 -7.60 8.51 1.50
CA LEU A 12 -7.53 7.07 1.30
C LEU A 12 -7.99 6.76 -0.12
N THR A 13 -7.04 6.66 -1.05
CA THR A 13 -7.32 6.43 -2.46
C THR A 13 -6.59 5.17 -2.91
N SER A 14 -7.29 4.26 -3.59
CA SER A 14 -6.67 3.07 -4.16
C SER A 14 -5.78 3.45 -5.36
N TYR A 15 -4.80 2.59 -5.67
CA TYR A 15 -3.93 2.78 -6.83
C TYR A 15 -4.72 2.83 -8.15
N LYS A 16 -5.81 2.05 -8.24
CA LYS A 16 -6.71 2.06 -9.40
C LYS A 16 -7.41 3.40 -9.59
N GLU A 17 -7.92 3.99 -8.52
CA GLU A 17 -8.56 5.32 -8.58
C GLU A 17 -7.56 6.40 -9.00
N LEU A 18 -6.29 6.30 -8.53
CA LEU A 18 -5.21 7.17 -8.98
C LEU A 18 -4.92 7.01 -10.47
N GLN A 19 -4.88 5.77 -10.97
CA GLN A 19 -4.67 5.44 -12.37
C GLN A 19 -5.76 6.07 -13.25
N GLU A 20 -7.02 5.91 -12.88
CA GLU A 20 -8.16 6.44 -13.62
C GLU A 20 -8.12 7.97 -13.69
N SER A 21 -7.62 8.64 -12.64
CA SER A 21 -7.52 10.10 -12.58
C SER A 21 -6.36 10.70 -13.40
N GLN A 22 -5.30 9.92 -13.68
CA GLN A 22 -4.05 10.44 -14.26
C GLN A 22 -3.75 9.94 -15.69
N HIS A 23 -4.53 9.03 -16.23
CA HIS A 23 -4.42 8.50 -17.61
C HIS A 23 -3.06 7.90 -18.00
N PHE A 24 -2.37 7.22 -17.06
CA PHE A 24 -1.14 6.48 -17.35
C PHE A 24 -1.42 5.00 -17.68
N GLN A 25 -0.57 4.41 -18.53
CA GLN A 25 -0.51 2.97 -18.67
C GLN A 25 0.14 2.37 -17.43
N THR A 26 -0.62 1.61 -16.67
CA THR A 26 -0.17 0.97 -15.44
C THR A 26 -0.49 -0.51 -15.47
N ALA A 27 0.32 -1.28 -14.76
CA ALA A 27 0.09 -2.69 -14.52
C ALA A 27 0.43 -3.01 -13.07
N THR A 28 -0.17 -4.05 -12.55
CA THR A 28 0.16 -4.60 -11.23
C THR A 28 0.49 -6.07 -11.39
N ARG A 29 1.60 -6.50 -10.80
CA ARG A 29 1.99 -7.91 -10.73
C ARG A 29 2.02 -8.35 -9.26
N VAL A 30 1.44 -9.50 -8.97
CA VAL A 30 1.58 -10.16 -7.68
C VAL A 30 2.95 -10.85 -7.63
N LEU A 31 3.77 -10.49 -6.66
CA LEU A 31 5.10 -11.09 -6.43
C LEU A 31 5.03 -12.19 -5.38
N SER A 32 4.16 -12.04 -4.39
CA SER A 32 3.91 -13.00 -3.33
C SER A 32 2.53 -12.79 -2.74
N ASN A 33 1.84 -13.87 -2.42
CA ASN A 33 0.55 -13.86 -1.74
C ASN A 33 0.53 -15.08 -0.80
N LYS A 34 0.76 -14.86 0.49
CA LYS A 34 0.98 -15.94 1.46
C LYS A 34 0.32 -15.65 2.79
N ARG A 35 -0.24 -16.70 3.38
CA ARG A 35 -0.67 -16.67 4.77
C ARG A 35 0.54 -16.74 5.70
N VAL A 36 0.63 -15.80 6.62
CA VAL A 36 1.74 -15.64 7.59
C VAL A 36 1.18 -15.34 8.98
N PRO A 37 1.93 -15.61 10.06
CA PRO A 37 1.56 -15.07 11.36
C PRO A 37 1.74 -13.54 11.38
N ALA A 38 1.05 -12.88 12.29
CA ALA A 38 1.21 -11.44 12.53
C ALA A 38 2.70 -11.09 12.66
N PRO A 39 3.21 -10.13 11.87
CA PRO A 39 4.60 -9.70 12.01
C PRO A 39 4.82 -9.02 13.35
N ASP A 40 6.01 -9.18 13.93
CA ASP A 40 6.34 -8.72 15.29
C ASP A 40 6.03 -7.23 15.50
N PHE A 41 6.20 -6.40 14.48
CA PHE A 41 5.95 -4.97 14.57
C PHE A 41 4.45 -4.59 14.64
N LEU A 42 3.54 -5.52 14.36
CA LEU A 42 2.09 -5.34 14.54
C LEU A 42 1.58 -5.96 15.84
N VAL A 43 2.33 -6.85 16.46
CA VAL A 43 1.89 -7.52 17.71
C VAL A 43 1.78 -6.51 18.85
N GLY A 44 0.60 -6.45 19.46
CA GLY A 44 0.29 -5.50 20.53
C GLY A 44 -0.28 -4.17 20.03
N GLU A 45 -0.20 -3.89 18.73
CA GLU A 45 -0.85 -2.75 18.10
C GLU A 45 -2.28 -3.11 17.67
N ASP A 46 -3.23 -2.20 17.85
CA ASP A 46 -4.62 -2.37 17.37
C ASP A 46 -5.29 -3.72 17.73
N GLY A 47 -4.91 -4.32 18.88
CA GLY A 47 -5.43 -5.60 19.33
C GLY A 47 -4.94 -6.81 18.53
N VAL A 48 -3.83 -6.69 17.82
CA VAL A 48 -3.20 -7.81 17.11
C VAL A 48 -2.46 -8.72 18.09
N GLU A 49 -2.76 -10.01 18.03
CA GLU A 49 -2.13 -11.01 18.89
C GLU A 49 -0.97 -11.75 18.17
N ALA A 50 0.01 -12.21 18.95
CA ALA A 50 1.10 -13.02 18.41
C ALA A 50 0.55 -14.31 17.77
N GLY A 51 0.98 -14.60 16.53
CA GLY A 51 0.53 -15.78 15.79
C GLY A 51 -0.84 -15.62 15.09
N GLU A 52 -1.52 -14.48 15.26
CA GLU A 52 -2.75 -14.20 14.53
C GLU A 52 -2.47 -14.28 13.01
N PRO A 53 -3.37 -14.91 12.21
CA PRO A 53 -3.13 -15.07 10.78
C PRO A 53 -3.35 -13.77 9.99
N PHE A 54 -2.38 -13.46 9.13
CA PHE A 54 -2.43 -12.39 8.14
C PHE A 54 -2.14 -12.94 6.74
N ILE A 55 -2.61 -12.26 5.70
CA ILE A 55 -2.11 -12.44 4.34
C ILE A 55 -1.03 -11.40 4.10
N HIS A 56 0.17 -11.83 3.76
CA HIS A 56 1.24 -10.96 3.26
C HIS A 56 1.23 -10.98 1.74
N LEU A 57 0.71 -9.91 1.16
CA LEU A 57 0.60 -9.69 -0.27
C LEU A 57 1.68 -8.69 -0.70
N ILE A 58 2.53 -9.10 -1.64
CA ILE A 58 3.56 -8.21 -2.22
C ILE A 58 3.21 -7.98 -3.69
N ARG A 59 3.13 -6.72 -4.10
CA ARG A 59 2.76 -6.33 -5.46
C ARG A 59 3.72 -5.29 -6.03
N ALA A 60 4.15 -5.51 -7.27
CA ALA A 60 4.87 -4.50 -8.04
C ALA A 60 3.88 -3.68 -8.88
N ARG A 61 3.96 -2.35 -8.78
CA ARG A 61 3.17 -1.42 -9.57
C ARG A 61 4.04 -0.84 -10.66
N GLU A 62 3.64 -1.05 -11.89
CA GLU A 62 4.33 -0.57 -13.07
C GLU A 62 3.62 0.66 -13.65
N MET A 63 4.41 1.59 -14.15
CA MET A 63 3.97 2.74 -14.91
C MET A 63 4.89 2.91 -16.12
N GLU A 64 4.31 2.98 -17.30
CA GLU A 64 5.06 3.09 -18.57
C GLU A 64 6.14 2.00 -18.72
N GLY A 65 5.87 0.78 -18.21
CA GLY A 65 6.78 -0.36 -18.28
C GLY A 65 7.88 -0.41 -17.22
N GLU A 66 7.93 0.55 -16.29
CA GLU A 66 8.87 0.56 -15.18
C GLU A 66 8.16 0.32 -13.85
N THR A 67 8.70 -0.54 -12.99
CA THR A 67 8.21 -0.67 -11.61
C THR A 67 8.56 0.59 -10.81
N VAL A 68 7.55 1.26 -10.30
CA VAL A 68 7.68 2.52 -9.56
C VAL A 68 7.30 2.41 -8.10
N ILE A 69 6.52 1.38 -7.75
CA ILE A 69 6.10 1.08 -6.37
C ILE A 69 6.20 -0.42 -6.12
N VAL A 70 6.65 -0.79 -4.93
CA VAL A 70 6.46 -2.13 -4.37
C VAL A 70 5.62 -2.00 -3.11
N ASP A 71 4.43 -2.60 -3.14
CA ASP A 71 3.52 -2.62 -1.99
C ASP A 71 3.71 -3.91 -1.18
N HIS A 72 3.81 -3.78 0.12
CA HIS A 72 3.72 -4.85 1.10
C HIS A 72 2.44 -4.65 1.92
N ASP A 73 1.44 -5.47 1.67
CA ASP A 73 0.17 -5.44 2.40
C ASP A 73 0.13 -6.59 3.40
N TYR A 74 -0.21 -6.30 4.64
CA TYR A 74 -0.57 -7.28 5.66
C TYR A 74 -2.05 -7.16 5.96
N LEU A 75 -2.82 -8.14 5.51
CA LEU A 75 -4.27 -8.17 5.60
C LEU A 75 -4.70 -9.11 6.72
N ARG A 76 -5.49 -8.61 7.66
CA ARG A 76 -5.95 -9.35 8.83
C ARG A 76 -7.00 -10.39 8.43
N VAL A 77 -6.67 -11.69 8.50
CA VAL A 77 -7.56 -12.77 8.03
C VAL A 77 -8.89 -12.81 8.78
N SER A 78 -8.91 -12.49 10.07
CA SER A 78 -10.15 -12.41 10.84
C SER A 78 -11.17 -11.39 10.32
N VAL A 79 -10.72 -10.42 9.52
CA VAL A 79 -11.57 -9.39 8.91
C VAL A 79 -11.90 -9.72 7.45
N ILE A 80 -10.89 -10.07 6.64
CA ILE A 80 -11.10 -10.37 5.22
C ILE A 80 -11.61 -11.79 4.95
N GLN A 81 -11.63 -12.64 5.97
CA GLN A 81 -12.16 -14.00 6.04
C GLN A 81 -11.40 -15.08 5.26
N ASP A 82 -10.70 -14.74 4.18
CA ASP A 82 -9.96 -15.69 3.35
C ASP A 82 -8.80 -15.01 2.61
N GLU A 83 -8.12 -15.76 1.74
CA GLU A 83 -7.08 -15.26 0.87
C GLU A 83 -7.66 -14.35 -0.24
N VAL A 84 -6.89 -13.36 -0.66
CA VAL A 84 -7.26 -12.54 -1.83
C VAL A 84 -6.79 -13.26 -3.08
N PRO A 85 -7.66 -13.59 -4.04
CA PRO A 85 -7.22 -14.18 -5.31
C PRO A 85 -6.23 -13.29 -6.07
N ASP A 86 -5.21 -13.87 -6.68
CA ASP A 86 -4.17 -13.11 -7.40
C ASP A 86 -4.76 -12.22 -8.50
N GLU A 87 -5.75 -12.70 -9.24
CA GLU A 87 -6.43 -11.94 -10.30
C GLU A 87 -7.11 -10.67 -9.75
N ILE A 88 -7.61 -10.73 -8.52
CA ILE A 88 -8.20 -9.58 -7.84
C ILE A 88 -7.09 -8.65 -7.33
N ALA A 89 -6.03 -9.22 -6.77
CA ALA A 89 -4.89 -8.45 -6.27
C ALA A 89 -4.18 -7.65 -7.38
N GLU A 90 -4.21 -8.15 -8.63
CA GLU A 90 -3.69 -7.46 -9.81
C GLU A 90 -4.59 -6.30 -10.30
N VAL A 91 -5.85 -6.29 -9.92
CA VAL A 91 -6.80 -5.25 -10.34
C VAL A 91 -7.04 -4.22 -9.24
N SER A 92 -7.74 -4.60 -8.17
CA SER A 92 -8.03 -3.71 -7.03
C SER A 92 -8.52 -4.48 -5.82
N ILE A 93 -7.70 -4.56 -4.77
CA ILE A 93 -8.12 -5.18 -3.51
C ILE A 93 -9.19 -4.36 -2.79
N TYR A 94 -9.19 -3.03 -2.89
CA TYR A 94 -10.21 -2.18 -2.25
C TYR A 94 -11.58 -2.38 -2.87
N GLN A 95 -11.66 -2.47 -4.19
CA GLN A 95 -12.92 -2.77 -4.85
C GLN A 95 -13.49 -4.13 -4.39
N TYR A 96 -12.63 -5.13 -4.26
CA TYR A 96 -13.00 -6.44 -3.73
C TYR A 96 -13.50 -6.36 -2.28
N PHE A 97 -12.76 -5.67 -1.41
CA PHE A 97 -13.14 -5.53 -0.01
C PHE A 97 -14.47 -4.80 0.16
N GLU A 98 -14.71 -3.74 -0.60
CA GLU A 98 -15.93 -2.94 -0.51
C GLU A 98 -17.13 -3.58 -1.19
N GLN A 99 -16.96 -4.20 -2.37
CA GLN A 99 -18.07 -4.71 -3.18
C GLN A 99 -18.40 -6.17 -2.92
N GLU A 100 -17.39 -7.01 -2.65
CA GLU A 100 -17.60 -8.45 -2.45
C GLU A 100 -17.66 -8.83 -0.96
N LEU A 101 -16.89 -8.16 -0.11
CA LEU A 101 -16.85 -8.43 1.33
C LEU A 101 -17.65 -7.43 2.17
N ASP A 102 -18.25 -6.41 1.54
CA ASP A 102 -19.04 -5.35 2.19
C ASP A 102 -18.31 -4.65 3.35
N LEU A 103 -16.99 -4.50 3.22
CA LEU A 103 -16.18 -3.82 4.21
C LEU A 103 -16.26 -2.30 4.01
N GLN A 104 -16.57 -1.57 5.08
CA GLN A 104 -16.64 -0.11 5.06
C GLN A 104 -15.26 0.47 5.43
N ILE A 105 -14.37 0.60 4.44
CA ILE A 105 -13.05 1.21 4.63
C ILE A 105 -13.24 2.70 4.91
N SER A 106 -12.68 3.22 6.02
CA SER A 106 -13.01 4.56 6.48
C SER A 106 -11.82 5.48 6.64
N PHE A 107 -10.80 5.11 7.39
CA PHE A 107 -9.67 5.99 7.67
C PHE A 107 -8.34 5.23 7.79
N ALA A 108 -7.26 5.98 7.71
CA ALA A 108 -5.91 5.45 7.91
C ALA A 108 -5.01 6.43 8.64
N ASN A 109 -4.12 5.90 9.46
CA ASN A 109 -2.95 6.62 9.95
C ASN A 109 -1.80 6.37 9.00
N LYS A 110 -1.18 7.44 8.48
CA LYS A 110 -0.10 7.36 7.50
C LYS A 110 1.17 8.01 8.01
N GLU A 111 2.29 7.37 7.74
CA GLU A 111 3.63 7.87 7.98
C GLU A 111 4.46 7.80 6.71
N ILE A 112 5.29 8.80 6.47
CA ILE A 112 6.20 8.86 5.33
C ILE A 112 7.61 8.96 5.84
N VAL A 113 8.45 8.02 5.44
CA VAL A 113 9.87 8.00 5.79
C VAL A 113 10.75 7.72 4.57
N ALA A 114 12.01 8.17 4.62
CA ALA A 114 13.03 7.73 3.68
C ALA A 114 13.77 6.54 4.27
N LYS A 115 13.99 5.50 3.47
CA LYS A 115 14.67 4.27 3.87
C LYS A 115 15.58 3.78 2.75
N LYS A 116 16.63 3.05 3.08
CA LYS A 116 17.41 2.33 2.08
C LYS A 116 16.56 1.25 1.41
N ALA A 117 16.74 1.09 0.10
CA ALA A 117 16.08 0.05 -0.69
C ALA A 117 16.46 -1.34 -0.18
N ASP A 118 15.48 -2.22 0.00
CA ASP A 118 15.71 -3.61 0.29
C ASP A 118 15.96 -4.43 -0.99
N ASP A 119 16.24 -5.73 -0.85
CA ASP A 119 16.54 -6.62 -1.98
C ASP A 119 15.40 -6.72 -2.99
N ILE A 120 14.15 -6.64 -2.52
CA ILE A 120 12.96 -6.68 -3.39
C ILE A 120 12.86 -5.38 -4.17
N ASP A 121 13.03 -4.24 -3.50
CA ASP A 121 13.04 -2.92 -4.13
C ASP A 121 14.10 -2.82 -5.23
N GLN A 122 15.33 -3.19 -4.89
CA GLN A 122 16.46 -3.18 -5.82
C GLN A 122 16.18 -4.02 -7.08
N LYS A 123 15.69 -5.23 -6.87
CA LYS A 123 15.38 -6.16 -7.96
C LYS A 123 14.21 -5.69 -8.82
N GLN A 124 13.13 -5.22 -8.21
CA GLN A 124 11.90 -4.87 -8.92
C GLN A 124 11.99 -3.50 -9.60
N MET A 125 12.62 -2.53 -8.95
CA MET A 125 12.72 -1.16 -9.45
C MET A 125 14.01 -0.89 -10.24
N ALA A 126 14.92 -1.88 -10.35
CA ALA A 126 16.23 -1.76 -10.99
C ALA A 126 17.03 -0.54 -10.46
N ILE A 127 17.11 -0.43 -9.13
CA ILE A 127 17.85 0.61 -8.41
C ILE A 127 19.05 0.01 -7.67
N ASP A 128 20.01 0.85 -7.32
CA ASP A 128 21.24 0.40 -6.66
C ASP A 128 21.04 0.08 -5.17
N PRO A 129 21.88 -0.79 -4.56
CA PRO A 129 21.80 -1.15 -3.14
C PRO A 129 21.92 0.03 -2.17
N ASP A 130 22.57 1.11 -2.59
CA ASP A 130 22.75 2.32 -1.79
C ASP A 130 21.67 3.39 -2.02
N ASP A 131 20.74 3.12 -2.95
CA ASP A 131 19.63 4.02 -3.22
C ASP A 131 18.62 4.03 -2.07
N PHE A 132 17.95 5.17 -1.95
CA PHE A 132 16.83 5.34 -1.02
C PHE A 132 15.49 5.25 -1.73
N ILE A 133 14.52 4.77 -1.00
CA ILE A 133 13.10 4.80 -1.36
C ILE A 133 12.34 5.72 -0.42
N ILE A 134 11.17 6.18 -0.85
CA ILE A 134 10.18 6.77 0.05
C ILE A 134 9.20 5.68 0.44
N GLN A 135 9.14 5.39 1.73
CA GLN A 135 8.23 4.41 2.31
C GLN A 135 7.02 5.13 2.91
N VAL A 136 5.84 4.75 2.44
CA VAL A 136 4.57 5.23 2.98
C VAL A 136 3.91 4.08 3.75
N ASN A 137 3.90 4.18 5.06
CA ASN A 137 3.27 3.20 5.95
C ASN A 137 1.85 3.65 6.28
N SER A 138 0.91 2.73 6.24
CA SER A 138 -0.50 3.02 6.53
C SER A 138 -1.11 1.94 7.40
N HIS A 139 -1.72 2.32 8.54
CA HIS A 139 -2.63 1.47 9.30
C HIS A 139 -4.04 1.86 8.88
N VAL A 140 -4.79 0.91 8.31
CA VAL A 140 -6.10 1.14 7.71
C VAL A 140 -7.20 0.51 8.55
N TYR A 141 -8.28 1.27 8.74
CA TYR A 141 -9.39 0.92 9.62
C TYR A 141 -10.73 0.98 8.91
N LEU A 142 -11.64 0.14 9.35
CA LEU A 142 -13.05 0.18 8.97
C LEU A 142 -13.78 1.31 9.72
N GLU A 143 -15.04 1.55 9.36
CA GLU A 143 -15.88 2.59 9.97
C GLU A 143 -16.08 2.39 11.48
N ASP A 144 -16.11 1.15 11.95
CA ASP A 144 -16.21 0.78 13.37
C ASP A 144 -14.86 0.82 14.12
N ALA A 145 -13.83 1.38 13.49
CA ALA A 145 -12.45 1.44 13.98
C ALA A 145 -11.74 0.07 14.08
N THR A 146 -12.24 -0.96 13.42
CA THR A 146 -11.53 -2.24 13.31
C THR A 146 -10.30 -2.10 12.41
N PHE A 147 -9.11 -2.41 12.93
CA PHE A 147 -7.88 -2.48 12.13
C PHE A 147 -7.93 -3.72 11.24
N PHE A 148 -7.69 -3.56 9.94
CA PHE A 148 -7.72 -4.69 9.01
C PHE A 148 -6.53 -4.79 8.07
N GLN A 149 -5.80 -3.70 7.83
CA GLN A 149 -4.69 -3.69 6.89
C GLN A 149 -3.55 -2.79 7.37
N TYR A 150 -2.34 -3.31 7.28
CA TYR A 150 -1.12 -2.50 7.26
C TYR A 150 -0.53 -2.55 5.86
N THR A 151 -0.21 -1.40 5.29
CA THR A 151 0.48 -1.29 4.00
C THR A 151 1.79 -0.54 4.17
N SER A 152 2.86 -1.10 3.61
CA SER A 152 4.13 -0.41 3.42
C SER A 152 4.38 -0.28 1.92
N SER A 153 4.16 0.92 1.38
CA SER A 153 4.35 1.22 -0.04
C SER A 153 5.72 1.84 -0.24
N HIS A 154 6.59 1.14 -0.96
CA HIS A 154 7.95 1.56 -1.29
C HIS A 154 7.96 2.24 -2.66
N HIS A 155 8.24 3.54 -2.69
CA HIS A 155 8.23 4.35 -3.91
C HIS A 155 9.64 4.68 -4.38
N ARG A 156 9.91 4.55 -5.67
CA ARG A 156 11.12 5.10 -6.27
C ARG A 156 11.20 6.60 -6.02
N ILE A 157 12.32 7.06 -5.47
CA ILE A 157 12.50 8.47 -5.06
C ILE A 157 12.39 9.44 -6.23
N ASP A 158 12.86 9.06 -7.42
CA ASP A 158 12.80 9.88 -8.63
C ASP A 158 11.40 10.02 -9.22
N LYS A 159 10.47 9.14 -8.83
CA LYS A 159 9.08 9.13 -9.29
C LYS A 159 8.10 9.65 -8.23
N PHE A 160 8.53 9.78 -6.98
CA PHE A 160 7.67 10.21 -5.88
C PHE A 160 7.53 11.73 -5.83
N ARG A 161 6.31 12.19 -5.64
CA ARG A 161 5.99 13.59 -5.36
C ARG A 161 4.85 13.67 -4.37
N PHE A 162 5.05 14.40 -3.30
CA PHE A 162 3.99 14.80 -2.37
C PHE A 162 3.70 16.29 -2.54
N ALA A 163 2.42 16.66 -2.62
CA ALA A 163 1.97 18.03 -2.65
C ALA A 163 0.62 18.14 -1.93
N GLU A 164 0.52 19.07 -1.00
CA GLU A 164 -0.69 19.33 -0.21
C GLU A 164 -1.01 20.82 -0.22
N PHE A 165 -2.29 21.15 -0.26
CA PHE A 165 -2.77 22.51 -0.04
C PHE A 165 -3.03 22.72 1.45
N ALA A 166 -2.25 23.59 2.08
CA ALA A 166 -2.40 23.94 3.48
C ALA A 166 -3.02 25.34 3.63
N ARG A 167 -4.06 25.47 4.45
CA ARG A 167 -4.67 26.77 4.82
C ARG A 167 -4.40 27.04 6.29
N ARG A 168 -3.90 28.25 6.59
CA ARG A 168 -3.83 28.72 7.98
C ARG A 168 -5.22 29.11 8.46
N THR A 169 -5.74 28.42 9.48
CA THR A 169 -6.87 28.89 10.27
C THR A 169 -6.33 29.75 11.41
N ALA A 170 -6.70 31.02 11.46
CA ALA A 170 -6.43 31.87 12.64
C ALA A 170 -7.24 31.29 13.82
N GLN A 171 -6.58 31.09 14.96
CA GLN A 171 -7.23 30.77 16.23
C GLN A 171 -7.90 32.01 16.76
#